data_0d7b182e9f549d33c40909996969851c
#
_entry.id   0d7b182e9f549d33c40909996969851c
#
_cell.length_a   1.000
_cell.length_b   1.000
_cell.length_c   1.000
_cell.angle_alpha   90.00
_cell.angle_beta   90.00
_cell.angle_gamma   90.00
#
_symmetry.space_group_name_H-M   'P 1'
#
loop_
_entity.id
_entity.type
_entity.pdbx_description
1 polymer ?
#
loop_
_entity_poly.entity_id
_entity_poly.type
_entity_poly.pdbx_seq_one_letter_code
_entity_poly.pdbx_strand_id
1 'polypeptide(L)'
;MLEPILTDDQRGLLEGERTLLAEVAEALEKSDASKDDLKTLADSVAQLDELFLLVVVGEFNAGKSALINALLGDRVLAEGVTPTTSKIHILSWGETVEREPAGAEGERVTAPLETLRQLTIVDTPGTNALDRAH
;
A
#
# COMPACT_ATOMS: atom_id res chain seq x y z
N MET A 1 17.35 9.79 -2.71
CA MET A 1 16.53 9.64 -1.49
C MET A 1 15.44 10.68 -1.57
N LEU A 2 14.19 10.27 -1.46
CA LEU A 2 13.07 11.21 -1.42
C LEU A 2 13.07 11.94 -0.07
N GLU A 3 12.76 13.24 -0.09
CA GLU A 3 12.54 13.96 1.16
C GLU A 3 11.29 13.39 1.86
N PRO A 4 11.25 13.38 3.21
CA PRO A 4 10.08 12.93 3.94
C PRO A 4 8.83 13.73 3.53
N ILE A 5 7.74 13.02 3.24
CA ILE A 5 6.45 13.65 2.89
C ILE A 5 5.87 14.36 4.12
N LEU A 6 6.07 13.77 5.31
CA LEU A 6 5.61 14.31 6.59
C LEU A 6 6.75 14.99 7.33
N THR A 7 6.47 16.14 7.93
CA THR A 7 7.34 16.74 8.95
C THR A 7 7.36 15.87 10.22
N ASP A 8 8.34 16.08 11.08
CA ASP A 8 8.43 15.33 12.36
C ASP A 8 7.21 15.55 13.24
N ASP A 9 6.67 16.77 13.26
CA ASP A 9 5.44 17.11 14.03
C ASP A 9 4.22 16.37 13.47
N GLN A 10 4.09 16.30 12.13
CA GLN A 10 2.99 15.58 11.47
C GLN A 10 3.11 14.07 11.68
N ARG A 11 4.32 13.54 11.69
CA ARG A 11 4.57 12.13 11.98
C ARG A 11 4.20 11.80 13.43
N GLY A 12 4.61 12.66 14.38
CA GLY A 12 4.24 12.50 15.79
C GLY A 12 2.73 12.54 16.01
N LEU A 13 2.01 13.41 15.29
CA LEU A 13 0.54 13.47 15.34
C LEU A 13 -0.09 12.17 14.83
N LEU A 14 0.38 11.65 13.69
CA LEU A 14 -0.11 10.40 13.10
C LEU A 14 0.12 9.20 14.02
N GLU A 15 1.28 9.12 14.67
CA GLU A 15 1.58 8.07 15.64
C GLU A 15 0.70 8.19 16.89
N GLY A 16 0.42 9.42 17.31
CA GLY A 16 -0.53 9.70 18.40
C GLY A 16 -1.96 9.24 18.06
N GLU A 17 -2.43 9.49 16.84
CA GLU A 17 -3.73 9.00 16.37
C GLU A 17 -3.79 7.47 16.34
N ARG A 18 -2.76 6.80 15.83
CA ARG A 18 -2.68 5.34 15.82
C ARG A 18 -2.76 4.76 17.22
N THR A 19 -2.01 5.34 18.15
CA THR A 19 -2.01 4.90 19.55
C THR A 19 -3.40 5.05 20.16
N LEU A 20 -4.05 6.20 19.96
CA LEU A 20 -5.39 6.47 20.46
C LEU A 20 -6.42 5.48 19.89
N LEU A 21 -6.38 5.21 18.59
CA LEU A 21 -7.28 4.25 17.95
C LEU A 21 -7.05 2.82 18.44
N ALA A 22 -5.81 2.44 18.72
CA ALA A 22 -5.49 1.14 19.31
C ALA A 22 -6.06 1.02 20.74
N GLU A 23 -5.95 2.07 21.55
CA GLU A 23 -6.54 2.11 22.89
C GLU A 23 -8.08 2.03 22.85
N VAL A 24 -8.70 2.73 21.89
CA VAL A 24 -10.15 2.65 21.67
C VAL A 24 -10.56 1.24 21.23
N ALA A 25 -9.80 0.59 20.36
CA ALA A 25 -10.06 -0.79 19.94
C ALA A 25 -10.04 -1.75 21.13
N GLU A 26 -9.02 -1.65 21.98
CA GLU A 26 -8.91 -2.47 23.20
C GLU A 26 -10.07 -2.21 24.18
N ALA A 27 -10.48 -0.96 24.33
CA ALA A 27 -11.62 -0.62 25.18
C ALA A 27 -12.95 -1.17 24.64
N LEU A 28 -13.14 -1.12 23.32
CA LEU A 28 -14.33 -1.66 22.66
C LEU A 28 -14.38 -3.19 22.76
N GLU A 29 -13.27 -3.89 22.58
CA GLU A 29 -13.20 -5.34 22.77
C GLU A 29 -13.59 -5.75 24.19
N LYS A 30 -13.18 -5.00 25.21
CA LYS A 30 -13.51 -5.24 26.63
C LYS A 30 -14.96 -4.90 26.97
N SER A 31 -15.63 -4.06 26.19
CA SER A 31 -17.00 -3.58 26.43
C SER A 31 -18.08 -4.40 25.70
N ASP A 32 -17.74 -5.53 25.12
CA ASP A 32 -18.65 -6.36 24.33
C ASP A 32 -19.29 -5.60 23.13
N ALA A 33 -18.50 -4.73 22.51
CA ALA A 33 -18.91 -3.94 21.36
C ALA A 33 -19.31 -4.83 20.18
N SER A 34 -20.18 -4.32 19.31
CA SER A 34 -20.63 -5.07 18.15
C SER A 34 -19.45 -5.33 17.17
N LYS A 35 -19.54 -6.43 16.42
CA LYS A 35 -18.55 -6.74 15.36
C LYS A 35 -18.46 -5.65 14.29
N ASP A 36 -19.56 -4.94 14.05
CA ASP A 36 -19.60 -3.84 13.07
C ASP A 36 -18.84 -2.62 13.59
N ASP A 37 -18.90 -2.30 14.89
CA ASP A 37 -18.13 -1.22 15.47
C ASP A 37 -16.63 -1.51 15.44
N LEU A 38 -16.24 -2.74 15.78
CA LEU A 38 -14.83 -3.18 15.71
C LEU A 38 -14.31 -3.15 14.26
N LYS A 39 -15.13 -3.55 13.30
CA LYS A 39 -14.80 -3.48 11.88
C LYS A 39 -14.63 -2.03 11.42
N THR A 40 -15.57 -1.16 11.76
CA THR A 40 -15.50 0.27 11.41
C THR A 40 -14.23 0.91 11.95
N LEU A 41 -13.83 0.56 13.17
CA LEU A 41 -12.60 1.04 13.77
C LEU A 41 -11.36 0.49 13.04
N ALA A 42 -11.34 -0.81 12.73
CA ALA A 42 -10.25 -1.43 11.96
C ALA A 42 -10.09 -0.78 10.57
N ASP A 43 -11.21 -0.49 9.89
CA ASP A 43 -11.22 0.21 8.60
C ASP A 43 -10.67 1.64 8.75
N SER A 44 -10.97 2.33 9.86
CA SER A 44 -10.44 3.67 10.16
C SER A 44 -8.93 3.65 10.41
N VAL A 45 -8.43 2.65 11.13
CA VAL A 45 -6.98 2.46 11.34
C VAL A 45 -6.28 2.19 10.01
N ALA A 46 -6.85 1.32 9.16
CA ALA A 46 -6.31 1.02 7.85
C ALA A 46 -6.23 2.27 6.95
N GLN A 47 -7.22 3.17 7.02
CA GLN A 47 -7.20 4.44 6.29
C GLN A 47 -6.05 5.36 6.70
N LEU A 48 -5.58 5.33 7.95
CA LEU A 48 -4.40 6.09 8.36
C LEU A 48 -3.11 5.60 7.67
N ASP A 49 -3.05 4.33 7.32
CA ASP A 49 -1.92 3.76 6.59
C ASP A 49 -1.94 4.11 5.10
N GLU A 50 -3.09 4.54 4.59
CA GLU A 50 -3.33 4.90 3.19
C GLU A 50 -3.41 6.42 2.96
N LEU A 51 -2.95 7.25 3.92
CA LEU A 51 -3.01 8.72 3.81
C LEU A 51 -2.28 9.27 2.59
N PHE A 52 -1.24 8.59 2.12
CA PHE A 52 -0.51 8.97 0.93
C PHE A 52 -0.48 7.78 -0.04
N LEU A 53 -1.29 7.89 -1.08
CA LEU A 53 -1.42 6.90 -2.12
C LEU A 53 -0.86 7.44 -3.44
N LEU A 54 0.17 6.79 -3.97
CA LEU A 54 0.69 7.06 -5.30
C LEU A 54 0.20 5.99 -6.27
N VAL A 55 -0.69 6.36 -7.18
CA VAL A 55 -1.17 5.45 -8.22
C VAL A 55 -0.39 5.69 -9.50
N VAL A 56 0.29 4.65 -9.99
CA VAL A 56 1.06 4.70 -11.23
C VAL A 56 0.24 4.05 -12.35
N VAL A 57 -0.12 4.86 -13.33
CA VAL A 57 -0.91 4.45 -14.50
C VAL A 57 -0.13 4.67 -15.78
N GLY A 58 -0.40 3.89 -16.80
CA GLY A 58 0.23 4.05 -18.10
C GLY A 58 0.09 2.80 -18.96
N GLU A 59 0.50 2.93 -20.21
CA GLU A 59 0.48 1.82 -21.16
C GLU A 59 1.41 0.68 -20.76
N PHE A 60 1.16 -0.49 -21.32
CA PHE A 60 2.05 -1.64 -21.25
C PHE A 60 3.46 -1.24 -21.75
N ASN A 61 4.49 -1.72 -21.09
CA ASN A 61 5.91 -1.39 -21.39
C ASN A 61 6.30 0.11 -21.27
N ALA A 62 5.48 0.95 -20.65
CA ALA A 62 5.84 2.35 -20.39
C ALA A 62 6.92 2.54 -19.30
N GLY A 63 7.45 1.45 -18.72
CA GLY A 63 8.48 1.51 -17.70
C GLY A 63 7.94 1.79 -16.29
N LYS A 64 6.64 1.56 -16.02
CA LYS A 64 6.02 1.79 -14.70
C LYS A 64 6.73 1.04 -13.56
N SER A 65 6.91 -0.26 -13.71
CA SER A 65 7.59 -1.08 -12.69
C SER A 65 9.05 -0.68 -12.50
N ALA A 66 9.74 -0.30 -13.58
CA ALA A 66 11.10 0.22 -13.52
C ALA A 66 11.16 1.57 -12.79
N LEU A 67 10.20 2.47 -13.04
CA LEU A 67 10.08 3.73 -12.33
C LEU A 67 9.82 3.51 -10.84
N ILE A 68 8.91 2.61 -10.49
CA ILE A 68 8.60 2.28 -9.10
C ILE A 68 9.83 1.70 -8.41
N ASN A 69 10.52 0.74 -9.03
CA ASN A 69 11.75 0.17 -8.49
C ASN A 69 12.84 1.24 -8.29
N ALA A 70 13.00 2.16 -9.25
CA ALA A 70 13.95 3.27 -9.13
C ALA A 70 13.56 4.23 -7.98
N LEU A 71 12.28 4.51 -7.80
CA LEU A 71 11.75 5.33 -6.71
C LEU A 71 12.01 4.70 -5.34
N LEU A 72 11.84 3.38 -5.25
CA LEU A 72 12.07 2.61 -4.03
C LEU A 72 13.55 2.36 -3.75
N GLY A 73 14.42 2.46 -4.78
CA GLY A 73 15.85 2.14 -4.68
C GLY A 73 16.13 0.64 -4.61
N ASP A 74 15.14 -0.21 -4.88
CA ASP A 74 15.26 -1.66 -4.85
C ASP A 74 14.33 -2.32 -5.89
N ARG A 75 14.63 -3.56 -6.28
CA ARG A 75 13.83 -4.35 -7.23
C ARG A 75 12.75 -5.14 -6.52
N VAL A 76 11.63 -4.49 -6.26
CA VAL A 76 10.45 -5.11 -5.63
C VAL A 76 9.50 -5.71 -6.66
N LEU A 77 9.36 -5.02 -7.81
CA LEU A 77 8.52 -5.44 -8.91
C LEU A 77 9.33 -6.10 -10.02
N ALA A 78 8.75 -7.12 -10.65
CA ALA A 78 9.35 -7.73 -11.84
C ALA A 78 9.32 -6.74 -13.02
N GLU A 79 10.45 -6.58 -13.68
CA GLU A 79 10.61 -5.80 -14.89
C GLU A 79 10.70 -6.75 -16.09
N GLY A 80 10.05 -6.45 -17.19
CA GLY A 80 10.15 -7.29 -18.37
C GLY A 80 9.31 -6.84 -19.56
N VAL A 81 9.65 -7.39 -20.73
CA VAL A 81 9.01 -7.12 -22.03
C VAL A 81 7.73 -7.96 -22.21
N THR A 82 7.52 -8.97 -21.39
CA THR A 82 6.29 -9.77 -21.38
C THR A 82 5.25 -9.14 -20.48
N PRO A 83 3.92 -9.35 -20.72
CA PRO A 83 2.87 -8.86 -19.83
C PRO A 83 3.03 -9.49 -18.45
N THR A 84 3.88 -8.90 -17.62
CA THR A 84 4.19 -9.39 -16.28
C THR A 84 3.16 -8.92 -15.25
N THR A 85 2.32 -7.95 -15.62
CA THR A 85 1.37 -7.33 -14.69
C THR A 85 -0.04 -7.46 -15.25
N SER A 86 -0.68 -8.61 -15.02
CA SER A 86 -2.13 -8.76 -15.17
C SER A 86 -2.88 -8.37 -13.88
N LYS A 87 -2.15 -8.08 -12.80
CA LYS A 87 -2.67 -7.80 -11.46
C LYS A 87 -2.32 -6.40 -11.02
N ILE A 88 -3.15 -5.82 -10.19
CA ILE A 88 -2.85 -4.61 -9.46
C ILE A 88 -1.87 -4.96 -8.33
N HIS A 89 -0.73 -4.30 -8.26
CA HIS A 89 0.19 -4.43 -7.12
C HIS A 89 0.05 -3.25 -6.17
N ILE A 90 -0.19 -3.56 -4.90
CA ILE A 90 -0.25 -2.59 -3.83
C ILE A 90 1.01 -2.77 -2.98
N LEU A 91 1.93 -1.83 -3.08
CA LEU A 91 3.17 -1.84 -2.31
C LEU A 91 3.01 -1.02 -1.04
N SER A 92 3.27 -1.64 0.09
CA SER A 92 3.19 -1.01 1.41
C SER A 92 4.38 -1.43 2.28
N TRP A 93 4.59 -0.72 3.37
CA TRP A 93 5.65 -1.07 4.30
C TRP A 93 5.33 -2.38 5.03
N GLY A 94 6.36 -3.18 5.29
CA GLY A 94 6.33 -4.37 6.14
C GLY A 94 7.74 -4.72 6.59
N GLU A 95 7.87 -5.47 7.68
CA GLU A 95 9.18 -5.88 8.23
C GLU A 95 9.91 -6.86 7.32
N THR A 96 9.15 -7.60 6.52
CA THR A 96 9.64 -8.61 5.58
C THR A 96 9.03 -8.40 4.20
N VAL A 97 9.68 -8.95 3.18
CA VAL A 97 9.12 -8.99 1.84
C VAL A 97 8.12 -10.13 1.77
N GLU A 98 6.84 -9.79 1.74
CA GLU A 98 5.74 -10.75 1.65
C GLU A 98 4.82 -10.39 0.49
N ARG A 99 4.10 -11.39 -0.03
CA ARG A 99 3.15 -11.26 -1.11
C ARG A 99 1.86 -11.95 -0.73
N GLU A 100 0.78 -11.17 -0.72
CA GLU A 100 -0.55 -11.66 -0.36
C GLU A 100 -1.58 -11.27 -1.42
N PRO A 101 -2.58 -12.11 -1.70
CA PRO A 101 -3.70 -11.73 -2.55
C PRO A 101 -4.43 -10.51 -1.97
N ALA A 102 -4.76 -9.54 -2.82
CA ALA A 102 -5.52 -8.36 -2.45
C ALA A 102 -6.77 -8.24 -3.36
N GLY A 103 -7.84 -8.91 -2.97
CA GLY A 103 -9.03 -9.04 -3.80
C GLY A 103 -8.86 -10.03 -4.94
N ALA A 104 -9.76 -9.97 -5.94
CA ALA A 104 -9.80 -10.92 -7.06
C ALA A 104 -8.64 -10.72 -8.07
N GLU A 105 -8.18 -9.49 -8.25
CA GLU A 105 -7.21 -9.11 -9.29
C GLU A 105 -6.01 -8.34 -8.74
N GLY A 106 -5.80 -8.36 -7.41
CA GLY A 106 -4.73 -7.62 -6.75
C GLY A 106 -3.74 -8.53 -6.03
N GLU A 107 -2.56 -8.00 -5.79
CA GLU A 107 -1.53 -8.55 -4.94
C GLU A 107 -0.96 -7.44 -4.05
N ARG A 108 -0.94 -7.65 -2.74
CA ARG A 108 -0.23 -6.77 -1.82
C ARG A 108 1.20 -7.27 -1.67
N VAL A 109 2.13 -6.36 -1.81
CA VAL A 109 3.56 -6.63 -1.62
C VAL A 109 4.05 -5.74 -0.49
N THR A 110 4.51 -6.32 0.58
CA THR A 110 5.18 -5.58 1.66
C THR A 110 6.69 -5.64 1.48
N ALA A 111 7.38 -4.58 1.90
CA ALA A 111 8.83 -4.55 1.90
C ALA A 111 9.36 -3.58 2.98
N PRO A 112 10.55 -3.87 3.58
CA PRO A 112 11.14 -3.02 4.61
C PRO A 112 11.88 -1.80 4.01
N LEU A 113 11.17 -1.04 3.17
CA LEU A 113 11.71 0.13 2.50
C LEU A 113 11.17 1.41 3.15
N GLU A 114 12.05 2.33 3.52
CA GLU A 114 11.69 3.54 4.27
C GLU A 114 10.66 4.40 3.52
N THR A 115 10.74 4.47 2.20
CA THR A 115 9.76 5.17 1.36
C THR A 115 8.33 4.65 1.57
N LEU A 116 8.17 3.34 1.75
CA LEU A 116 6.86 2.71 1.95
C LEU A 116 6.27 2.92 3.35
N ARG A 117 7.04 3.46 4.32
CA ARG A 117 6.49 3.89 5.61
C ARG A 117 5.62 5.13 5.49
N GLN A 118 5.83 5.91 4.45
CA GLN A 118 5.16 7.19 4.26
C GLN A 118 4.20 7.19 3.07
N LEU A 119 4.32 6.18 2.19
CA LEU A 119 3.66 6.17 0.91
C LEU A 119 3.28 4.74 0.52
N THR A 120 2.01 4.52 0.23
CA THR A 120 1.54 3.30 -0.44
C THR A 120 1.58 3.53 -1.95
N ILE A 121 2.16 2.60 -2.71
CA ILE A 121 2.26 2.70 -4.17
C ILE A 121 1.34 1.65 -4.79
N VAL A 122 0.53 2.06 -5.75
CA VAL A 122 -0.32 1.17 -6.54
C VAL A 122 0.17 1.15 -7.98
N ASP A 123 0.68 0.00 -8.40
CA ASP A 123 1.02 -0.28 -9.79
C ASP A 123 -0.17 -0.94 -10.49
N THR A 124 -0.68 -0.28 -11.52
CA THR A 124 -1.82 -0.78 -12.28
C THR A 124 -1.37 -1.53 -13.52
N PRO A 125 -2.13 -2.55 -13.99
CA PRO A 125 -1.89 -3.17 -15.29
C PRO A 125 -1.88 -2.13 -16.40
N GLY A 126 -1.04 -2.31 -17.40
CA GLY A 126 -1.05 -1.44 -18.58
C GLY A 126 -2.40 -1.52 -19.32
N THR A 127 -2.92 -0.39 -19.75
CA THR A 127 -4.25 -0.27 -20.38
C THR A 127 -4.46 -1.15 -21.62
N ASN A 128 -3.38 -1.62 -22.27
CA ASN A 128 -3.44 -2.53 -23.40
C ASN A 128 -3.33 -4.02 -23.03
N ALA A 129 -3.19 -4.36 -21.75
CA ALA A 129 -3.13 -5.74 -21.30
C ALA A 129 -4.52 -6.40 -21.24
N LEU A 130 -5.58 -5.60 -21.15
CA LEU A 130 -6.96 -6.06 -21.04
C LEU A 130 -7.60 -6.38 -22.41
N ASP A 131 -7.08 -5.82 -23.53
CA ASP A 131 -7.63 -6.02 -24.87
C ASP A 131 -7.18 -7.32 -25.58
N ARG A 132 -6.29 -8.11 -24.96
CA ARG A 132 -5.78 -9.37 -25.56
C ARG A 132 -6.39 -10.64 -24.98
N ALA A 133 -7.41 -10.52 -24.15
CA ALA A 133 -8.12 -11.66 -23.53
C ALA A 133 -9.45 -12.02 -24.23
N HIS A 134 -9.57 -11.73 -25.53
CA HIS A 134 -10.67 -12.19 -26.39
C HIS A 134 -10.17 -13.07 -27.53
#